data_31ce7e9523fd33d41291dfe917930c03
#
_entry.id   31ce7e9523fd33d41291dfe917930c03
#
_cell.length_a   1.000
_cell.length_b   1.000
_cell.length_c   1.000
_cell.angle_alpha   90.00
_cell.angle_beta   90.00
_cell.angle_gamma   90.00
#
_symmetry.space_group_name_H-M   'P 1'
#
loop_
_entity.id
_entity.type
_entity.pdbx_description
1 polymer ?
#
loop_
_entity_poly.entity_id
_entity_poly.type
_entity_poly.pdbx_seq_one_letter_code
_entity_poly.pdbx_strand_id
1 'polypeptide(L)'
;MKIAINTRFLLPDLEGLGWYTHEIAQRLAARHPEDEFLFLFDRSFEGRFVYGPNVTALALFPPARHPFLWWWWFESSVPRALRLWGAGVFFSPDSYLSLKAKVPTVMTVHDLAPLHRPEGIPWLIRKYYQYYLPKFLHRADHILTVSEYVRQDIALTAGVDLSRISVAYNGCRAGFLPLQNIEKEEVRNKYADGKEYFFYTGAIHPRKNIPRLIRAFDQFKTRTGAPVQLLLAGRMAWQTGEVTTAYEQARSQADIHFLGYVPESELPRLMAAALALTYVSLSEGFGLPMLEAMHTDTPVLAARATCLPEIAGEAALLVDPLSETAIAQGLEKIWTDRTFARTLVENGRRQREKFSWDVAAEHIYEVLKKTVGTPDQS
;
A
#
# COMPACT_ATOMS: atom_id res chain seq x y z
N MET A 1 -17.10 -9.05 -21.86
CA MET A 1 -17.90 -9.04 -20.58
C MET A 1 -18.33 -7.63 -20.23
N LYS A 2 -19.28 -7.49 -19.28
CA LYS A 2 -19.63 -6.19 -18.68
C LYS A 2 -19.15 -6.13 -17.24
N ILE A 3 -18.05 -5.41 -17.02
CA ILE A 3 -17.34 -5.36 -15.73
C ILE A 3 -17.54 -3.99 -15.09
N ALA A 4 -18.20 -3.94 -13.93
CA ALA A 4 -18.30 -2.72 -13.15
C ALA A 4 -17.19 -2.67 -12.10
N ILE A 5 -16.51 -1.53 -11.97
CA ILE A 5 -15.40 -1.34 -11.04
C ILE A 5 -15.70 -0.17 -10.09
N ASN A 6 -15.56 -0.37 -8.79
CA ASN A 6 -15.55 0.70 -7.82
C ASN A 6 -14.24 1.50 -7.94
N THR A 7 -14.35 2.74 -8.42
CA THR A 7 -13.21 3.63 -8.68
C THR A 7 -13.19 4.87 -7.79
N ARG A 8 -13.88 4.85 -6.65
CA ARG A 8 -14.00 5.99 -5.74
C ARG A 8 -12.68 6.52 -5.17
N PHE A 9 -11.62 5.72 -5.20
CA PHE A 9 -10.27 6.12 -4.77
C PHE A 9 -9.39 6.71 -5.89
N LEU A 10 -9.89 6.81 -7.11
CA LEU A 10 -9.23 7.58 -8.18
C LEU A 10 -9.49 9.08 -7.95
N LEU A 11 -8.67 9.65 -7.09
CA LEU A 11 -8.68 11.06 -6.68
C LEU A 11 -7.58 11.82 -7.41
N PRO A 12 -7.64 13.17 -7.49
CA PRO A 12 -6.58 13.96 -8.11
C PRO A 12 -5.18 13.64 -7.57
N ASP A 13 -5.06 13.50 -6.25
CA ASP A 13 -3.85 13.03 -5.59
C ASP A 13 -4.04 11.56 -5.20
N LEU A 14 -3.38 10.66 -5.93
CA LEU A 14 -3.46 9.22 -5.69
C LEU A 14 -2.64 8.85 -4.45
N GLU A 15 -3.25 8.10 -3.55
CA GLU A 15 -2.59 7.46 -2.40
C GLU A 15 -2.79 5.94 -2.49
N GLY A 16 -2.16 5.16 -1.68
CA GLY A 16 -2.16 3.69 -1.60
C GLY A 16 -3.25 2.95 -2.39
N LEU A 17 -4.51 2.99 -1.93
CA LEU A 17 -5.65 2.36 -2.63
C LEU A 17 -5.96 3.00 -3.99
N GLY A 18 -5.72 4.31 -4.13
CA GLY A 18 -5.87 5.01 -5.39
C GLY A 18 -4.87 4.50 -6.44
N TRP A 19 -3.61 4.32 -6.05
CA TRP A 19 -2.59 3.77 -6.93
C TRP A 19 -2.91 2.33 -7.34
N TYR A 20 -3.30 1.47 -6.40
CA TYR A 20 -3.74 0.12 -6.73
C TYR A 20 -4.89 0.12 -7.74
N THR A 21 -5.92 0.92 -7.47
CA THR A 21 -7.10 1.03 -8.36
C THR A 21 -6.70 1.54 -9.74
N HIS A 22 -5.81 2.56 -9.81
CA HIS A 22 -5.29 3.12 -11.06
C HIS A 22 -4.57 2.06 -11.89
N GLU A 23 -3.57 1.40 -11.29
CA GLU A 23 -2.72 0.43 -11.96
C GLU A 23 -3.50 -0.78 -12.48
N ILE A 24 -4.51 -1.24 -11.74
CA ILE A 24 -5.35 -2.37 -12.15
C ILE A 24 -6.40 -1.92 -13.18
N ALA A 25 -7.17 -0.86 -12.91
CA ALA A 25 -8.26 -0.46 -13.81
C ALA A 25 -7.77 -0.02 -15.19
N GLN A 26 -6.63 0.69 -15.25
CA GLN A 26 -5.99 1.08 -16.51
C GLN A 26 -5.61 -0.14 -17.34
N ARG A 27 -4.97 -1.15 -16.72
CA ARG A 27 -4.52 -2.36 -17.42
C ARG A 27 -5.69 -3.22 -17.87
N LEU A 28 -6.69 -3.39 -17.03
CA LEU A 28 -7.89 -4.12 -17.41
C LEU A 28 -8.55 -3.49 -18.65
N ALA A 29 -8.77 -2.18 -18.65
CA ALA A 29 -9.39 -1.49 -19.78
C ALA A 29 -8.54 -1.54 -21.07
N ALA A 30 -7.21 -1.37 -20.94
CA ALA A 30 -6.30 -1.33 -22.09
C ALA A 30 -6.05 -2.72 -22.71
N ARG A 31 -6.02 -3.78 -21.90
CA ARG A 31 -5.68 -5.14 -22.37
C ARG A 31 -6.92 -5.93 -22.87
N HIS A 32 -8.09 -5.53 -22.45
CA HIS A 32 -9.35 -6.18 -22.81
C HIS A 32 -10.31 -5.19 -23.51
N PRO A 33 -9.94 -4.68 -24.71
CA PRO A 33 -10.75 -3.72 -25.45
C PRO A 33 -12.08 -4.29 -25.93
N GLU A 34 -12.23 -5.61 -25.95
CA GLU A 34 -13.46 -6.35 -26.26
C GLU A 34 -14.50 -6.33 -25.13
N ASP A 35 -14.09 -5.97 -23.92
CA ASP A 35 -14.94 -5.88 -22.75
C ASP A 35 -15.41 -4.44 -22.50
N GLU A 36 -16.59 -4.30 -21.90
CA GLU A 36 -17.14 -3.02 -21.48
C GLU A 36 -16.91 -2.81 -19.99
N PHE A 37 -16.38 -1.64 -19.62
CA PHE A 37 -16.10 -1.29 -18.24
C PHE A 37 -16.99 -0.14 -17.76
N LEU A 38 -17.61 -0.29 -16.58
CA LEU A 38 -18.31 0.78 -15.87
C LEU A 38 -17.50 1.20 -14.65
N PHE A 39 -16.96 2.42 -14.67
CA PHE A 39 -16.24 2.98 -13.54
C PHE A 39 -17.19 3.79 -12.65
N LEU A 40 -17.29 3.39 -11.38
CA LEU A 40 -18.21 3.99 -10.41
C LEU A 40 -17.45 4.91 -9.46
N PHE A 41 -17.68 6.22 -9.61
CA PHE A 41 -17.12 7.25 -8.75
C PHE A 41 -18.17 7.71 -7.72
N ASP A 42 -17.72 8.19 -6.56
CA ASP A 42 -18.58 8.78 -5.52
C ASP A 42 -18.65 10.31 -5.59
N ARG A 43 -18.02 10.90 -6.59
CA ARG A 43 -17.91 12.35 -6.85
C ARG A 43 -17.51 12.62 -8.30
N SER A 44 -17.41 13.92 -8.68
CA SER A 44 -16.80 14.32 -9.96
C SER A 44 -15.39 13.75 -10.08
N PHE A 45 -15.02 13.32 -11.26
CA PHE A 45 -13.74 12.69 -11.57
C PHE A 45 -13.03 13.42 -12.70
N GLU A 46 -11.71 13.22 -12.81
CA GLU A 46 -10.90 13.77 -13.88
C GLU A 46 -10.93 12.84 -15.10
N GLY A 47 -10.93 13.43 -16.31
CA GLY A 47 -10.97 12.68 -17.56
C GLY A 47 -9.80 11.71 -17.76
N ARG A 48 -8.65 11.96 -17.11
CA ARG A 48 -7.48 11.08 -17.16
C ARG A 48 -7.72 9.67 -16.59
N PHE A 49 -8.79 9.48 -15.82
CA PHE A 49 -9.18 8.17 -15.28
C PHE A 49 -10.13 7.38 -16.20
N VAL A 50 -10.45 7.92 -17.38
CA VAL A 50 -11.19 7.20 -18.43
C VAL A 50 -10.15 6.66 -19.43
N TYR A 51 -9.72 5.42 -19.21
CA TYR A 51 -8.54 4.85 -19.86
C TYR A 51 -8.74 4.35 -21.29
N GLY A 52 -9.95 4.38 -21.81
CA GLY A 52 -10.23 3.93 -23.18
C GLY A 52 -11.69 4.12 -23.60
N PRO A 53 -11.99 3.88 -24.88
CA PRO A 53 -13.35 4.03 -25.43
C PRO A 53 -14.33 2.98 -24.89
N ASN A 54 -13.83 1.89 -24.35
CA ASN A 54 -14.58 0.81 -23.72
C ASN A 54 -14.93 1.09 -22.24
N VAL A 55 -14.58 2.29 -21.71
CA VAL A 55 -14.85 2.71 -20.34
C VAL A 55 -15.99 3.72 -20.30
N THR A 56 -17.07 3.39 -19.61
CA THR A 56 -18.12 4.32 -19.20
C THR A 56 -17.86 4.76 -17.75
N ALA A 57 -17.73 6.06 -17.50
CA ALA A 57 -17.51 6.60 -16.15
C ALA A 57 -18.79 7.23 -15.61
N LEU A 58 -19.17 6.91 -14.38
CA LEU A 58 -20.41 7.38 -13.74
C LEU A 58 -20.17 7.83 -12.30
N ALA A 59 -20.47 9.10 -12.01
CA ALA A 59 -20.49 9.61 -10.64
C ALA A 59 -21.85 9.31 -9.99
N LEU A 60 -21.81 8.57 -8.88
CA LEU A 60 -23.00 8.19 -8.12
C LEU A 60 -23.17 9.06 -6.89
N PHE A 61 -24.40 9.50 -6.62
CA PHE A 61 -24.76 10.21 -5.39
C PHE A 61 -25.27 9.21 -4.32
N PRO A 62 -25.07 9.46 -3.00
CA PRO A 62 -24.34 10.57 -2.38
C PRO A 62 -22.80 10.32 -2.38
N PRO A 63 -21.96 11.38 -2.17
CA PRO A 63 -20.53 11.19 -1.99
C PRO A 63 -20.23 10.30 -0.79
N ALA A 64 -19.45 9.24 -0.96
CA ALA A 64 -19.17 8.24 0.07
C ALA A 64 -18.06 8.71 1.03
N ARG A 65 -18.29 9.79 1.80
CA ARG A 65 -17.31 10.43 2.70
C ARG A 65 -17.53 10.17 4.20
N HIS A 66 -18.63 9.49 4.57
CA HIS A 66 -19.00 9.21 5.95
C HIS A 66 -19.61 7.81 6.02
N PRO A 67 -19.47 7.03 7.11
CA PRO A 67 -19.97 5.67 7.21
C PRO A 67 -21.44 5.48 6.81
N PHE A 68 -22.31 6.44 7.13
CA PHE A 68 -23.71 6.42 6.72
C PHE A 68 -23.89 6.57 5.20
N LEU A 69 -23.07 7.48 4.59
CA LEU A 69 -23.08 7.69 3.14
C LEU A 69 -22.41 6.51 2.41
N TRP A 70 -21.40 5.84 3.01
CA TRP A 70 -20.84 4.60 2.47
C TRP A 70 -21.92 3.54 2.36
N TRP A 71 -22.69 3.33 3.45
CA TRP A 71 -23.79 2.36 3.42
C TRP A 71 -24.81 2.69 2.32
N TRP A 72 -25.26 3.95 2.21
CA TRP A 72 -26.21 4.34 1.17
C TRP A 72 -25.64 4.11 -0.23
N TRP A 73 -24.39 4.52 -0.46
CA TRP A 73 -23.72 4.40 -1.74
C TRP A 73 -23.61 2.92 -2.17
N PHE A 74 -23.09 2.07 -1.28
CA PHE A 74 -22.92 0.65 -1.57
C PHE A 74 -24.23 -0.15 -1.58
N GLU A 75 -25.25 0.19 -0.78
CA GLU A 75 -26.46 -0.59 -0.62
C GLU A 75 -27.65 -0.07 -1.46
N SER A 76 -27.52 1.09 -2.10
CA SER A 76 -28.58 1.68 -2.93
C SER A 76 -28.07 2.14 -4.30
N SER A 77 -27.07 3.02 -4.34
CA SER A 77 -26.62 3.63 -5.60
C SER A 77 -25.87 2.63 -6.48
N VAL A 78 -24.92 1.87 -5.92
CA VAL A 78 -24.18 0.84 -6.65
C VAL A 78 -25.09 -0.26 -7.20
N PRO A 79 -25.96 -0.94 -6.44
CA PRO A 79 -26.85 -1.96 -7.00
C PRO A 79 -27.77 -1.46 -8.09
N ARG A 80 -28.24 -0.21 -7.99
CA ARG A 80 -29.06 0.42 -9.01
C ARG A 80 -28.26 0.64 -10.30
N ALA A 81 -27.04 1.16 -10.20
CA ALA A 81 -26.16 1.38 -11.36
C ALA A 81 -25.81 0.06 -12.05
N LEU A 82 -25.41 -0.97 -11.28
CA LEU A 82 -25.12 -2.31 -11.80
C LEU A 82 -26.29 -2.89 -12.62
N ARG A 83 -27.50 -2.80 -12.06
CA ARG A 83 -28.71 -3.30 -12.73
C ARG A 83 -29.03 -2.52 -14.00
N LEU A 84 -28.99 -1.17 -13.96
CA LEU A 84 -29.35 -0.31 -15.09
C LEU A 84 -28.37 -0.46 -16.26
N TRP A 85 -27.09 -0.66 -15.96
CA TRP A 85 -26.07 -0.86 -16.97
C TRP A 85 -25.98 -2.32 -17.46
N GLY A 86 -26.56 -3.27 -16.72
CA GLY A 86 -26.51 -4.70 -17.03
C GLY A 86 -25.14 -5.31 -16.75
N ALA A 87 -24.53 -4.96 -15.61
CA ALA A 87 -23.24 -5.51 -15.20
C ALA A 87 -23.29 -7.04 -15.08
N GLY A 88 -22.26 -7.73 -15.59
CA GLY A 88 -22.06 -9.16 -15.43
C GLY A 88 -21.31 -9.52 -14.14
N VAL A 89 -20.42 -8.60 -13.69
CA VAL A 89 -19.64 -8.75 -12.45
C VAL A 89 -19.35 -7.37 -11.86
N PHE A 90 -19.24 -7.32 -10.53
CA PHE A 90 -18.80 -6.12 -9.80
C PHE A 90 -17.47 -6.38 -9.12
N PHE A 91 -16.47 -5.60 -9.47
CA PHE A 91 -15.14 -5.60 -8.85
C PHE A 91 -14.97 -4.39 -7.91
N SER A 92 -14.63 -4.63 -6.67
CA SER A 92 -14.29 -3.60 -5.69
C SER A 92 -12.81 -3.73 -5.28
N PRO A 93 -11.91 -2.87 -5.77
CA PRO A 93 -10.48 -2.94 -5.50
C PRO A 93 -10.10 -2.44 -4.09
N ASP A 94 -11.06 -2.27 -3.23
CA ASP A 94 -10.93 -1.91 -1.83
C ASP A 94 -11.70 -2.90 -0.94
N SER A 95 -11.56 -2.76 0.37
CA SER A 95 -12.18 -3.65 1.35
C SER A 95 -13.67 -3.34 1.60
N TYR A 96 -14.38 -2.78 0.60
CA TYR A 96 -15.82 -2.49 0.68
C TYR A 96 -16.58 -3.23 -0.40
N LEU A 97 -17.82 -3.63 -0.10
CA LEU A 97 -18.68 -4.34 -1.05
C LEU A 97 -20.13 -3.93 -0.84
N SER A 98 -20.99 -4.22 -1.82
CA SER A 98 -22.43 -4.14 -1.67
C SER A 98 -23.00 -5.49 -1.26
N LEU A 99 -23.72 -5.54 -0.14
CA LEU A 99 -24.45 -6.73 0.29
C LEU A 99 -25.72 -6.97 -0.54
N LYS A 100 -26.20 -5.93 -1.24
CA LYS A 100 -27.42 -5.98 -2.05
C LYS A 100 -27.17 -6.13 -3.56
N ALA A 101 -25.91 -6.14 -3.99
CA ALA A 101 -25.60 -6.43 -5.39
C ALA A 101 -26.06 -7.84 -5.76
N LYS A 102 -26.78 -7.97 -6.89
CA LYS A 102 -27.31 -9.26 -7.39
C LYS A 102 -26.42 -9.88 -8.47
N VAL A 103 -25.33 -9.23 -8.81
CA VAL A 103 -24.33 -9.75 -9.74
C VAL A 103 -23.19 -10.42 -8.96
N PRO A 104 -22.44 -11.34 -9.57
CA PRO A 104 -21.20 -11.86 -9.00
C PRO A 104 -20.27 -10.73 -8.54
N THR A 105 -19.60 -10.92 -7.42
CA THR A 105 -18.80 -9.89 -6.78
C THR A 105 -17.40 -10.38 -6.46
N VAL A 106 -16.41 -9.59 -6.84
CA VAL A 106 -15.01 -9.78 -6.48
C VAL A 106 -14.53 -8.56 -5.72
N MET A 107 -13.81 -8.75 -4.62
CA MET A 107 -13.23 -7.64 -3.85
C MET A 107 -11.75 -7.87 -3.58
N THR A 108 -10.99 -6.78 -3.48
CA THR A 108 -9.61 -6.85 -2.97
C THR A 108 -9.54 -6.42 -1.52
N VAL A 109 -8.90 -7.22 -0.69
CA VAL A 109 -8.60 -6.91 0.70
C VAL A 109 -7.10 -6.70 0.84
N HIS A 110 -6.70 -5.48 1.19
CA HIS A 110 -5.29 -5.10 1.30
C HIS A 110 -4.68 -5.49 2.65
N ASP A 111 -5.44 -5.38 3.72
CA ASP A 111 -5.11 -5.82 5.08
C ASP A 111 -6.36 -5.92 5.94
N LEU A 112 -6.23 -6.51 7.13
CA LEU A 112 -7.24 -6.51 8.17
C LEU A 112 -6.85 -5.61 9.35
N ALA A 113 -5.98 -4.62 9.13
CA ALA A 113 -5.56 -3.67 10.17
C ALA A 113 -6.72 -3.00 10.92
N PRO A 114 -7.85 -2.63 10.28
CA PRO A 114 -9.00 -2.08 10.99
C PRO A 114 -9.62 -3.02 12.05
N LEU A 115 -9.43 -4.34 11.92
CA LEU A 115 -9.89 -5.33 12.90
C LEU A 115 -8.83 -5.59 13.97
N HIS A 116 -7.54 -5.74 13.58
CA HIS A 116 -6.45 -6.11 14.49
C HIS A 116 -5.84 -4.95 15.26
N ARG A 117 -5.81 -3.77 14.64
CA ARG A 117 -5.17 -2.54 15.14
C ARG A 117 -6.14 -1.36 15.05
N PRO A 118 -7.25 -1.40 15.80
CA PRO A 118 -8.28 -0.35 15.73
C PRO A 118 -7.85 0.97 16.40
N GLU A 119 -6.67 1.00 17.03
CA GLU A 119 -6.12 2.20 17.69
C GLU A 119 -5.90 3.29 16.64
N GLY A 120 -6.36 4.51 16.94
CA GLY A 120 -6.27 5.63 16.02
C GLY A 120 -7.34 5.69 14.92
N ILE A 121 -8.25 4.70 14.86
CA ILE A 121 -9.41 4.77 13.96
C ILE A 121 -10.57 5.44 14.70
N PRO A 122 -11.21 6.49 14.15
CA PRO A 122 -12.39 7.10 14.74
C PRO A 122 -13.47 6.07 15.06
N TRP A 123 -14.12 6.21 16.22
CA TRP A 123 -15.04 5.20 16.77
C TRP A 123 -16.10 4.71 15.76
N LEU A 124 -16.71 5.63 15.02
CA LEU A 124 -17.77 5.29 14.06
C LEU A 124 -17.24 4.47 12.88
N ILE A 125 -16.05 4.84 12.37
CA ILE A 125 -15.38 4.12 11.28
C ILE A 125 -14.99 2.72 11.77
N ARG A 126 -14.43 2.62 12.98
CA ARG A 126 -14.07 1.34 13.60
C ARG A 126 -15.29 0.43 13.72
N LYS A 127 -16.43 0.94 14.23
CA LYS A 127 -17.68 0.17 14.33
C LYS A 127 -18.21 -0.27 12.97
N TYR A 128 -18.08 0.58 11.95
CA TYR A 128 -18.45 0.22 10.59
C TYR A 128 -17.62 -0.97 10.09
N TYR A 129 -16.29 -0.92 10.20
CA TYR A 129 -15.43 -2.03 9.79
C TYR A 129 -15.70 -3.31 10.58
N GLN A 130 -15.80 -3.22 11.90
CA GLN A 130 -16.09 -4.38 12.76
C GLN A 130 -17.40 -5.08 12.39
N TYR A 131 -18.40 -4.31 11.95
CA TYR A 131 -19.72 -4.86 11.60
C TYR A 131 -19.82 -5.31 10.14
N TYR A 132 -19.29 -4.53 9.20
CA TYR A 132 -19.51 -4.78 7.79
C TYR A 132 -18.41 -5.61 7.12
N LEU A 133 -17.15 -5.46 7.50
CA LEU A 133 -16.05 -6.17 6.83
C LEU A 133 -16.22 -7.70 6.88
N PRO A 134 -16.57 -8.36 7.99
CA PRO A 134 -16.86 -9.79 7.98
C PRO A 134 -18.00 -10.16 7.02
N LYS A 135 -19.04 -9.33 6.93
CA LYS A 135 -20.16 -9.57 6.01
C LYS A 135 -19.73 -9.42 4.54
N PHE A 136 -18.88 -8.46 4.23
CA PHE A 136 -18.35 -8.29 2.90
C PHE A 136 -17.48 -9.49 2.48
N LEU A 137 -16.64 -10.00 3.39
CA LEU A 137 -15.81 -11.17 3.16
C LEU A 137 -16.64 -12.43 2.87
N HIS A 138 -17.74 -12.62 3.58
CA HIS A 138 -18.63 -13.75 3.34
C HIS A 138 -19.48 -13.56 2.06
N ARG A 139 -19.88 -12.30 1.74
CA ARG A 139 -20.70 -12.00 0.56
C ARG A 139 -19.93 -12.09 -0.75
N ALA A 140 -18.64 -11.74 -0.75
CA ALA A 140 -17.84 -11.77 -1.97
C ALA A 140 -17.79 -13.18 -2.56
N ASP A 141 -18.09 -13.34 -3.84
CA ASP A 141 -17.99 -14.62 -4.53
C ASP A 141 -16.53 -15.05 -4.65
N HIS A 142 -15.61 -14.09 -4.82
CA HIS A 142 -14.17 -14.30 -4.71
C HIS A 142 -13.47 -13.11 -4.06
N ILE A 143 -12.43 -13.38 -3.29
CA ILE A 143 -11.60 -12.39 -2.63
C ILE A 143 -10.21 -12.41 -3.25
N LEU A 144 -9.71 -11.23 -3.63
CA LEU A 144 -8.34 -11.00 -4.00
C LEU A 144 -7.59 -10.39 -2.81
N THR A 145 -6.33 -10.71 -2.68
CA THR A 145 -5.48 -10.09 -1.68
C THR A 145 -4.07 -9.88 -2.22
N VAL A 146 -3.27 -9.09 -1.51
CA VAL A 146 -1.99 -8.60 -2.02
C VAL A 146 -0.77 -9.37 -1.48
N SER A 147 -0.99 -10.35 -0.58
CA SER A 147 0.06 -11.22 -0.03
C SER A 147 -0.54 -12.51 0.50
N GLU A 148 0.29 -13.57 0.61
CA GLU A 148 -0.12 -14.84 1.21
C GLU A 148 -0.40 -14.66 2.71
N TYR A 149 0.35 -13.77 3.38
CA TYR A 149 0.06 -13.41 4.76
C TYR A 149 -1.38 -12.93 4.93
N VAL A 150 -1.84 -11.96 4.10
CA VAL A 150 -3.23 -11.45 4.18
C VAL A 150 -4.24 -12.52 3.80
N ARG A 151 -3.92 -13.41 2.86
CA ARG A 151 -4.75 -14.56 2.50
C ARG A 151 -5.03 -15.46 3.70
N GLN A 152 -3.99 -15.82 4.44
CA GLN A 152 -4.09 -16.63 5.65
C GLN A 152 -4.83 -15.87 6.76
N ASP A 153 -4.54 -14.58 6.92
CA ASP A 153 -5.18 -13.73 7.92
C ASP A 153 -6.71 -13.63 7.70
N ILE A 154 -7.17 -13.47 6.46
CA ILE A 154 -8.60 -13.48 6.12
C ILE A 154 -9.23 -14.82 6.47
N ALA A 155 -8.61 -15.94 6.09
CA ALA A 155 -9.14 -17.26 6.37
C ALA A 155 -9.27 -17.54 7.87
N LEU A 156 -8.24 -17.19 8.64
CA LEU A 156 -8.21 -17.39 10.10
C LEU A 156 -9.17 -16.45 10.83
N THR A 157 -9.24 -15.18 10.42
CA THR A 157 -10.02 -14.16 11.14
C THR A 157 -11.51 -14.23 10.82
N ALA A 158 -11.87 -14.51 9.56
CA ALA A 158 -13.25 -14.51 9.11
C ALA A 158 -13.80 -15.90 8.77
N GLY A 159 -13.01 -16.97 8.83
CA GLY A 159 -13.46 -18.32 8.50
C GLY A 159 -13.80 -18.51 7.01
N VAL A 160 -13.22 -17.69 6.12
CA VAL A 160 -13.44 -17.82 4.68
C VAL A 160 -12.56 -18.93 4.12
N ASP A 161 -13.14 -19.78 3.28
CA ASP A 161 -12.40 -20.86 2.62
C ASP A 161 -11.27 -20.32 1.73
N LEU A 162 -10.09 -20.90 1.86
CA LEU A 162 -8.90 -20.51 1.09
C LEU A 162 -9.07 -20.65 -0.42
N SER A 163 -9.97 -21.51 -0.89
CA SER A 163 -10.30 -21.67 -2.32
C SER A 163 -11.00 -20.44 -2.91
N ARG A 164 -11.61 -19.62 -2.06
CA ARG A 164 -12.26 -18.36 -2.44
C ARG A 164 -11.33 -17.15 -2.34
N ILE A 165 -10.06 -17.34 -2.00
CA ILE A 165 -9.10 -16.26 -1.80
C ILE A 165 -7.88 -16.50 -2.70
N SER A 166 -7.60 -15.57 -3.60
CA SER A 166 -6.43 -15.59 -4.48
C SER A 166 -5.49 -14.43 -4.16
N VAL A 167 -4.19 -14.65 -4.35
CA VAL A 167 -3.16 -13.61 -4.17
C VAL A 167 -2.81 -12.99 -5.51
N ALA A 168 -2.97 -11.68 -5.62
CA ALA A 168 -2.50 -10.86 -6.73
C ALA A 168 -1.51 -9.83 -6.16
N TYR A 169 -0.22 -10.13 -6.24
CA TYR A 169 0.84 -9.25 -5.73
C TYR A 169 0.85 -7.91 -6.46
N ASN A 170 1.10 -6.84 -5.71
CA ASN A 170 1.27 -5.52 -6.31
C ASN A 170 2.57 -5.44 -7.14
N GLY A 171 2.60 -4.53 -8.12
CA GLY A 171 3.82 -4.13 -8.82
C GLY A 171 4.41 -2.83 -8.28
N CYS A 172 5.51 -2.38 -8.85
CA CYS A 172 6.09 -1.07 -8.58
C CYS A 172 5.48 -0.01 -9.50
N ARG A 173 5.31 1.20 -8.98
CA ARG A 173 4.91 2.36 -9.78
C ARG A 173 6.02 2.77 -10.74
N ALA A 174 5.66 3.40 -11.84
CA ALA A 174 6.63 3.97 -12.77
C ALA A 174 7.49 5.07 -12.09
N GLY A 175 8.71 5.28 -12.61
CA GLY A 175 9.60 6.35 -12.16
C GLY A 175 10.56 5.96 -11.03
N PHE A 176 10.39 4.82 -10.37
CA PHE A 176 11.37 4.33 -9.39
C PHE A 176 12.53 3.65 -10.11
N LEU A 177 13.59 4.41 -10.36
CA LEU A 177 14.80 3.98 -11.08
C LEU A 177 16.05 4.34 -10.26
N PRO A 178 17.17 3.59 -10.42
CA PRO A 178 18.44 3.96 -9.82
C PRO A 178 18.94 5.31 -10.33
N LEU A 179 19.64 6.06 -9.49
CA LEU A 179 20.31 7.32 -9.84
C LEU A 179 21.82 7.14 -9.99
N GLN A 180 22.42 7.96 -10.86
CA GLN A 180 23.87 8.13 -10.96
C GLN A 180 24.41 8.85 -9.68
N ASN A 181 25.71 8.70 -9.41
CA ASN A 181 26.30 9.28 -8.19
C ASN A 181 26.13 10.81 -8.12
N ILE A 182 26.28 11.52 -9.24
CA ILE A 182 26.11 12.97 -9.28
C ILE A 182 24.68 13.38 -8.92
N GLU A 183 23.69 12.65 -9.40
CA GLU A 183 22.28 12.91 -9.08
C GLU A 183 21.97 12.61 -7.59
N LYS A 184 22.60 11.56 -7.03
CA LYS A 184 22.50 11.27 -5.58
C LYS A 184 23.08 12.40 -4.75
N GLU A 185 24.20 12.98 -5.17
CA GLU A 185 24.81 14.13 -4.50
C GLU A 185 23.91 15.36 -4.56
N GLU A 186 23.29 15.66 -5.71
CA GLU A 186 22.31 16.74 -5.83
C GLU A 186 21.14 16.58 -4.85
N VAL A 187 20.58 15.38 -4.76
CA VAL A 187 19.48 15.08 -3.83
C VAL A 187 19.94 15.23 -2.38
N ARG A 188 21.13 14.70 -2.03
CA ARG A 188 21.71 14.85 -0.69
C ARG A 188 21.96 16.31 -0.32
N ASN A 189 22.47 17.11 -1.25
CA ASN A 189 22.69 18.54 -1.04
C ASN A 189 21.35 19.26 -0.80
N LYS A 190 20.30 18.90 -1.54
CA LYS A 190 18.98 19.53 -1.42
C LYS A 190 18.26 19.20 -0.13
N TYR A 191 18.37 17.96 0.38
CA TYR A 191 17.51 17.45 1.45
C TYR A 191 18.25 17.06 2.73
N ALA A 192 19.57 16.92 2.69
CA ALA A 192 20.37 16.37 3.77
C ALA A 192 21.74 17.09 3.95
N ASP A 193 21.88 18.34 3.51
CA ASP A 193 23.13 19.14 3.61
C ASP A 193 24.36 18.37 3.13
N GLY A 194 24.21 17.60 2.03
CA GLY A 194 25.27 16.76 1.45
C GLY A 194 25.55 15.45 2.20
N LYS A 195 24.88 15.18 3.31
CA LYS A 195 25.10 13.98 4.10
C LYS A 195 24.36 12.76 3.56
N GLU A 196 24.84 11.55 3.84
CA GLU A 196 24.07 10.33 3.65
C GLU A 196 22.87 10.29 4.60
N TYR A 197 21.80 9.59 4.23
CA TYR A 197 20.62 9.52 5.07
C TYR A 197 19.91 8.17 4.97
N PHE A 198 19.31 7.76 6.08
CA PHE A 198 18.26 6.76 6.11
C PHE A 198 16.93 7.40 5.74
N PHE A 199 16.10 6.67 5.03
CA PHE A 199 14.84 7.20 4.49
C PHE A 199 13.65 6.41 4.96
N TYR A 200 12.59 7.10 5.34
CA TYR A 200 11.27 6.54 5.57
C TYR A 200 10.26 7.25 4.67
N THR A 201 9.30 6.48 4.12
CA THR A 201 8.18 7.05 3.38
C THR A 201 6.86 6.38 3.76
N GLY A 202 5.82 7.20 3.90
CA GLY A 202 4.46 6.82 4.23
C GLY A 202 3.82 7.72 5.29
N ALA A 203 2.49 7.70 5.38
CA ALA A 203 1.79 8.46 6.43
C ALA A 203 2.31 8.08 7.82
N ILE A 204 2.60 9.07 8.65
CA ILE A 204 3.09 8.87 10.02
C ILE A 204 1.89 8.49 10.90
N HIS A 205 1.72 7.20 11.11
CA HIS A 205 0.63 6.58 11.85
C HIS A 205 1.20 5.58 12.88
N PRO A 206 0.57 5.32 14.03
CA PRO A 206 1.09 4.42 15.07
C PRO A 206 1.59 3.07 14.55
N ARG A 207 0.89 2.42 13.60
CA ARG A 207 1.31 1.14 13.00
C ARG A 207 2.65 1.21 12.24
N LYS A 208 3.10 2.41 11.84
CA LYS A 208 4.36 2.62 11.13
C LYS A 208 5.59 2.68 12.06
N ASN A 209 5.37 2.72 13.37
CA ASN A 209 6.40 2.53 14.39
C ASN A 209 7.51 3.61 14.39
N ILE A 210 7.18 4.83 13.96
CA ILE A 210 8.14 5.93 13.85
C ILE A 210 8.78 6.30 15.20
N PRO A 211 8.08 6.29 16.36
CA PRO A 211 8.73 6.56 17.64
C PRO A 211 9.92 5.62 17.93
N ARG A 212 9.77 4.31 17.66
CA ARG A 212 10.88 3.37 17.85
C ARG A 212 11.99 3.56 16.83
N LEU A 213 11.66 3.91 15.58
CA LEU A 213 12.68 4.24 14.57
C LEU A 213 13.53 5.43 15.02
N ILE A 214 12.90 6.49 15.52
CA ILE A 214 13.60 7.69 16.05
C ILE A 214 14.53 7.31 17.21
N ARG A 215 14.03 6.58 18.21
CA ARG A 215 14.85 6.16 19.36
C ARG A 215 15.99 5.22 18.96
N ALA A 216 15.75 4.31 18.01
CA ALA A 216 16.77 3.44 17.47
C ALA A 216 17.85 4.22 16.69
N PHE A 217 17.43 5.21 15.90
CA PHE A 217 18.37 6.10 15.22
C PHE A 217 19.22 6.90 16.20
N ASP A 218 18.63 7.42 17.28
CA ASP A 218 19.36 8.12 18.34
C ASP A 218 20.38 7.21 19.05
N GLN A 219 20.02 5.94 19.33
CA GLN A 219 20.96 4.94 19.84
C GLN A 219 22.11 4.67 18.86
N PHE A 220 21.80 4.51 17.55
CA PHE A 220 22.81 4.34 16.50
C PHE A 220 23.76 5.53 16.45
N LYS A 221 23.26 6.75 16.42
CA LYS A 221 24.06 7.99 16.42
C LYS A 221 24.95 8.11 17.66
N THR A 222 24.39 7.87 18.84
CA THR A 222 25.12 7.94 20.11
C THR A 222 26.27 6.93 20.14
N ARG A 223 26.08 5.73 19.59
CA ARG A 223 27.10 4.67 19.59
C ARG A 223 28.19 4.88 18.55
N THR A 224 27.85 5.40 17.39
CA THR A 224 28.77 5.43 16.25
C THR A 224 29.36 6.80 15.93
N GLY A 225 28.69 7.88 16.32
CA GLY A 225 29.05 9.24 15.90
C GLY A 225 28.85 9.48 14.39
N ALA A 226 28.14 8.60 13.68
CA ALA A 226 28.00 8.61 12.23
C ALA A 226 27.43 9.94 11.70
N PRO A 227 28.01 10.56 10.65
CA PRO A 227 27.50 11.79 10.04
C PRO A 227 26.34 11.51 9.08
N VAL A 228 25.32 10.80 9.55
CA VAL A 228 24.16 10.34 8.76
C VAL A 228 22.89 10.98 9.30
N GLN A 229 21.93 11.29 8.44
CA GLN A 229 20.62 11.85 8.81
C GLN A 229 19.50 10.80 8.68
N LEU A 230 18.34 11.09 9.28
CA LEU A 230 17.08 10.35 9.12
C LEU A 230 16.04 11.28 8.49
N LEU A 231 15.63 10.97 7.28
CA LEU A 231 14.57 11.72 6.57
C LEU A 231 13.24 10.96 6.62
N LEU A 232 12.21 11.63 7.12
CA LEU A 232 10.87 11.07 7.31
C LEU A 232 9.89 11.78 6.36
N ALA A 233 9.55 11.13 5.24
CA ALA A 233 8.61 11.63 4.25
C ALA A 233 7.21 11.08 4.48
N GLY A 234 6.23 11.97 4.66
CA GLY A 234 4.83 11.61 4.85
C GLY A 234 4.09 12.60 5.72
N ARG A 235 2.78 12.66 5.54
CA ARG A 235 1.91 13.51 6.35
C ARG A 235 1.81 12.96 7.77
N MET A 236 1.83 13.86 8.76
CA MET A 236 1.47 13.52 10.14
C MET A 236 0.00 13.10 10.15
N ALA A 237 -0.24 11.82 10.48
CA ALA A 237 -1.59 11.29 10.66
C ALA A 237 -2.08 11.52 12.11
N TRP A 238 -3.12 10.84 12.51
CA TRP A 238 -3.75 10.98 13.81
C TRP A 238 -2.91 10.31 14.91
N GLN A 239 -2.95 10.83 16.16
CA GLN A 239 -2.25 10.31 17.34
C GLN A 239 -0.71 10.27 17.19
N THR A 240 -0.11 11.38 16.85
CA THR A 240 1.34 11.53 16.68
C THR A 240 2.09 12.01 17.93
N GLY A 241 1.45 12.10 19.08
CA GLY A 241 2.08 12.58 20.33
C GLY A 241 3.33 11.81 20.73
N GLU A 242 3.31 10.47 20.57
CA GLU A 242 4.51 9.65 20.83
C GLU A 242 5.66 9.93 19.83
N VAL A 243 5.36 10.32 18.61
CA VAL A 243 6.37 10.71 17.60
C VAL A 243 7.02 12.01 18.02
N THR A 244 6.23 13.00 18.44
CA THR A 244 6.73 14.28 18.94
C THR A 244 7.59 14.08 20.18
N THR A 245 7.12 13.30 21.15
CA THR A 245 7.89 12.99 22.35
C THR A 245 9.21 12.30 22.04
N ALA A 246 9.21 11.29 21.15
CA ALA A 246 10.43 10.59 20.75
C ALA A 246 11.42 11.52 20.03
N TYR A 247 10.93 12.44 19.22
CA TYR A 247 11.75 13.46 18.55
C TYR A 247 12.35 14.45 19.53
N GLU A 248 11.55 15.03 20.44
CA GLU A 248 12.00 16.01 21.43
C GLU A 248 13.01 15.44 22.42
N GLN A 249 12.93 14.14 22.72
CA GLN A 249 13.85 13.46 23.62
C GLN A 249 15.14 12.95 22.94
N ALA A 250 15.19 12.94 21.61
CA ALA A 250 16.35 12.47 20.87
C ALA A 250 17.54 13.45 21.01
N ARG A 251 18.73 12.94 21.32
CA ARG A 251 19.98 13.72 21.35
C ARG A 251 20.42 14.13 19.93
N SER A 252 20.10 13.29 18.95
CA SER A 252 20.40 13.49 17.53
C SER A 252 19.28 14.23 16.78
N GLN A 253 18.47 15.03 17.47
CA GLN A 253 17.33 15.77 16.92
C GLN A 253 17.69 16.59 15.68
N ALA A 254 18.87 17.22 15.66
CA ALA A 254 19.38 18.01 14.54
C ALA A 254 19.59 17.21 13.24
N ASP A 255 19.71 15.87 13.34
CA ASP A 255 19.89 14.97 12.19
C ASP A 255 18.59 14.23 11.82
N ILE A 256 17.43 14.59 12.38
CA ILE A 256 16.12 13.99 12.09
C ILE A 256 15.22 15.03 11.43
N HIS A 257 14.79 14.78 10.19
CA HIS A 257 14.04 15.75 9.40
C HIS A 257 12.70 15.18 8.95
N PHE A 258 11.61 15.90 9.28
CA PHE A 258 10.28 15.63 8.80
C PHE A 258 10.03 16.42 7.51
N LEU A 259 9.96 15.74 6.37
CA LEU A 259 9.79 16.38 5.06
C LEU A 259 8.33 16.71 4.73
N GLY A 260 7.37 16.20 5.53
CA GLY A 260 5.97 16.32 5.20
C GLY A 260 5.58 15.56 3.93
N TYR A 261 4.60 16.06 3.19
CA TYR A 261 4.23 15.51 1.88
C TYR A 261 5.32 15.81 0.86
N VAL A 262 5.83 14.76 0.24
CA VAL A 262 6.82 14.85 -0.84
C VAL A 262 6.11 14.63 -2.17
N PRO A 263 6.31 15.50 -3.18
CA PRO A 263 5.75 15.32 -4.51
C PRO A 263 6.18 14.00 -5.15
N GLU A 264 5.32 13.43 -5.99
CA GLU A 264 5.57 12.15 -6.66
C GLU A 264 6.84 12.15 -7.53
N SER A 265 7.18 13.28 -8.13
CA SER A 265 8.41 13.43 -8.90
C SER A 265 9.70 13.39 -8.08
N GLU A 266 9.63 13.73 -6.78
CA GLU A 266 10.79 13.79 -5.89
C GLU A 266 10.96 12.50 -5.06
N LEU A 267 9.87 11.79 -4.79
CA LEU A 267 9.90 10.60 -3.95
C LEU A 267 10.84 9.49 -4.48
N PRO A 268 10.84 9.15 -5.79
CA PRO A 268 11.78 8.18 -6.33
C PRO A 268 13.24 8.63 -6.20
N ARG A 269 13.52 9.93 -6.38
CA ARG A 269 14.87 10.49 -6.26
C ARG A 269 15.38 10.41 -4.82
N LEU A 270 14.54 10.78 -3.84
CA LEU A 270 14.84 10.64 -2.42
C LEU A 270 15.09 9.18 -2.04
N MET A 271 14.29 8.25 -2.55
CA MET A 271 14.51 6.82 -2.32
C MET A 271 15.85 6.36 -2.90
N ALA A 272 16.14 6.69 -4.15
CA ALA A 272 17.34 6.25 -4.87
C ALA A 272 18.65 6.83 -4.30
N ALA A 273 18.61 8.02 -3.68
CA ALA A 273 19.78 8.65 -3.06
C ALA A 273 20.00 8.25 -1.59
N ALA A 274 19.05 7.52 -1.00
CA ALA A 274 19.13 7.07 0.39
C ALA A 274 20.22 6.01 0.62
N LEU A 275 20.76 5.98 1.82
CA LEU A 275 21.64 4.92 2.31
C LEU A 275 20.87 3.60 2.45
N ALA A 276 19.66 3.69 2.98
CA ALA A 276 18.69 2.59 3.02
C ALA A 276 17.27 3.13 3.29
N LEU A 277 16.28 2.41 2.79
CA LEU A 277 14.91 2.52 3.29
C LEU A 277 14.81 1.88 4.68
N THR A 278 14.16 2.58 5.63
CA THR A 278 13.87 2.08 6.97
C THR A 278 12.36 1.84 7.11
N TYR A 279 11.93 0.58 7.04
CA TYR A 279 10.52 0.21 6.99
C TYR A 279 10.14 -0.74 8.13
N VAL A 280 10.19 -0.23 9.36
CA VAL A 280 10.02 -1.01 10.61
C VAL A 280 8.57 -1.05 11.10
N SER A 281 7.61 -1.08 10.18
CA SER A 281 6.18 -1.09 10.46
C SER A 281 5.75 -2.30 11.28
N LEU A 282 4.78 -2.12 12.18
CA LEU A 282 4.20 -3.18 13.00
C LEU A 282 3.17 -4.03 12.23
N SER A 283 2.57 -3.47 11.18
CA SER A 283 1.56 -4.15 10.38
C SER A 283 1.45 -3.55 8.99
N GLU A 284 1.55 -4.40 7.98
CA GLU A 284 1.37 -4.08 6.55
C GLU A 284 0.66 -5.22 5.85
N GLY A 285 -0.03 -4.89 4.75
CA GLY A 285 -0.60 -5.89 3.87
C GLY A 285 0.32 -6.29 2.73
N PHE A 286 1.23 -5.37 2.28
CA PHE A 286 2.21 -5.63 1.21
C PHE A 286 3.57 -4.99 1.48
N GLY A 287 3.64 -3.66 1.61
CA GLY A 287 4.90 -2.94 1.78
C GLY A 287 5.44 -2.37 0.46
N LEU A 288 4.60 -1.68 -0.32
CA LEU A 288 5.01 -1.02 -1.57
C LEU A 288 6.34 -0.26 -1.48
N PRO A 289 6.66 0.52 -0.41
CA PRO A 289 7.93 1.20 -0.31
C PRO A 289 9.16 0.29 -0.37
N MET A 290 9.06 -0.96 0.09
CA MET A 290 10.18 -1.91 -0.03
C MET A 290 10.42 -2.31 -1.49
N LEU A 291 9.35 -2.55 -2.24
CA LEU A 291 9.45 -2.85 -3.67
C LEU A 291 9.99 -1.64 -4.46
N GLU A 292 9.56 -0.43 -4.11
CA GLU A 292 10.07 0.82 -4.67
C GLU A 292 11.57 1.02 -4.38
N ALA A 293 12.02 0.67 -3.17
CA ALA A 293 13.44 0.68 -2.81
C ALA A 293 14.25 -0.35 -3.61
N MET A 294 13.71 -1.55 -3.85
CA MET A 294 14.34 -2.56 -4.70
C MET A 294 14.49 -2.08 -6.14
N HIS A 295 13.53 -1.31 -6.66
CA HIS A 295 13.59 -0.73 -8.00
C HIS A 295 14.59 0.42 -8.13
N THR A 296 14.86 1.14 -7.04
CA THR A 296 15.84 2.23 -7.00
C THR A 296 17.25 1.78 -6.57
N ASP A 297 17.49 0.48 -6.46
CA ASP A 297 18.73 -0.10 -5.94
C ASP A 297 19.10 0.43 -4.54
N THR A 298 18.11 0.63 -3.69
CA THR A 298 18.27 1.11 -2.32
C THR A 298 18.19 -0.06 -1.34
N PRO A 299 19.18 -0.27 -0.48
CA PRO A 299 19.11 -1.27 0.58
C PRO A 299 17.88 -1.11 1.47
N VAL A 300 17.35 -2.20 2.00
CA VAL A 300 16.15 -2.18 2.84
C VAL A 300 16.44 -2.72 4.23
N LEU A 301 16.11 -1.93 5.25
CA LEU A 301 15.93 -2.38 6.64
C LEU A 301 14.42 -2.48 6.90
N ALA A 302 13.90 -3.68 7.17
CA ALA A 302 12.47 -3.88 7.37
C ALA A 302 12.14 -4.66 8.64
N ALA A 303 10.89 -4.52 9.08
CA ALA A 303 10.38 -5.31 10.21
C ALA A 303 10.22 -6.78 9.84
N ARG A 304 10.57 -7.68 10.75
CA ARG A 304 10.18 -9.10 10.70
C ARG A 304 8.74 -9.25 11.21
N ALA A 305 7.78 -8.69 10.47
CA ALA A 305 6.37 -8.66 10.86
C ALA A 305 5.44 -8.75 9.64
N THR A 306 4.29 -9.40 9.82
CA THR A 306 3.22 -9.54 8.82
C THR A 306 3.73 -10.04 7.45
N CYS A 307 3.36 -9.40 6.37
CA CYS A 307 3.78 -9.77 5.00
C CYS A 307 5.22 -9.36 4.64
N LEU A 308 5.89 -8.52 5.46
CA LEU A 308 7.18 -7.94 5.06
C LEU A 308 8.27 -8.99 4.80
N PRO A 309 8.42 -10.09 5.58
CA PRO A 309 9.35 -11.17 5.24
C PRO A 309 9.04 -11.85 3.91
N GLU A 310 7.76 -12.05 3.57
CA GLU A 310 7.30 -12.62 2.31
C GLU A 310 7.73 -11.77 1.11
N ILE A 311 7.48 -10.46 1.21
CA ILE A 311 7.79 -9.52 0.12
C ILE A 311 9.30 -9.27 0.02
N ALA A 312 10.00 -9.21 1.15
CA ALA A 312 11.44 -8.99 1.20
C ALA A 312 12.24 -10.17 0.63
N GLY A 313 11.85 -11.42 0.93
CA GLY A 313 12.73 -12.56 0.71
C GLY A 313 14.09 -12.31 1.36
N GLU A 314 15.17 -12.40 0.59
CA GLU A 314 16.54 -12.10 1.02
C GLU A 314 17.00 -10.66 0.70
N ALA A 315 16.10 -9.81 0.20
CA ALA A 315 16.41 -8.46 -0.25
C ALA A 315 16.39 -7.40 0.85
N ALA A 316 16.08 -7.76 2.10
CA ALA A 316 16.07 -6.85 3.22
C ALA A 316 16.77 -7.42 4.46
N LEU A 317 17.35 -6.54 5.25
CA LEU A 317 17.74 -6.87 6.63
C LEU A 317 16.48 -6.81 7.50
N LEU A 318 16.01 -7.97 7.94
CA LEU A 318 14.82 -8.11 8.78
C LEU A 318 15.15 -8.03 10.26
N VAL A 319 14.52 -7.08 10.97
CA VAL A 319 14.72 -6.85 12.41
C VAL A 319 13.41 -6.99 13.19
N ASP A 320 13.51 -7.26 14.49
CA ASP A 320 12.36 -7.18 15.39
C ASP A 320 11.90 -5.72 15.51
N PRO A 321 10.68 -5.37 15.06
CA PRO A 321 10.17 -3.99 15.11
C PRO A 321 9.91 -3.50 16.54
N LEU A 322 9.85 -4.37 17.53
CA LEU A 322 9.65 -4.01 18.93
C LEU A 322 10.97 -3.72 19.67
N SER A 323 12.12 -4.07 19.08
CA SER A 323 13.45 -3.88 19.65
C SER A 323 14.18 -2.68 19.04
N GLU A 324 14.25 -1.58 19.77
CA GLU A 324 15.03 -0.39 19.36
C GLU A 324 16.51 -0.74 19.14
N THR A 325 17.06 -1.62 19.97
CA THR A 325 18.46 -2.10 19.84
C THR A 325 18.65 -2.89 18.54
N ALA A 326 17.72 -3.80 18.18
CA ALA A 326 17.83 -4.55 16.93
C ALA A 326 17.73 -3.63 15.70
N ILE A 327 16.85 -2.63 15.73
CA ILE A 327 16.74 -1.62 14.67
C ILE A 327 18.05 -0.81 14.59
N ALA A 328 18.59 -0.32 15.72
CA ALA A 328 19.84 0.44 15.78
C ALA A 328 21.05 -0.36 15.25
N GLN A 329 21.14 -1.64 15.60
CA GLN A 329 22.18 -2.55 15.07
C GLN A 329 22.02 -2.78 13.57
N GLY A 330 20.78 -2.86 13.08
CA GLY A 330 20.50 -2.96 11.66
C GLY A 330 20.93 -1.73 10.88
N LEU A 331 20.67 -0.53 11.39
CA LEU A 331 21.15 0.74 10.83
C LEU A 331 22.69 0.75 10.77
N GLU A 332 23.36 0.39 11.88
CA GLU A 332 24.81 0.34 11.95
C GLU A 332 25.39 -0.66 10.95
N LYS A 333 24.83 -1.88 10.87
CA LYS A 333 25.29 -2.89 9.92
C LYS A 333 25.24 -2.41 8.47
N ILE A 334 24.12 -1.80 8.05
CA ILE A 334 24.01 -1.27 6.67
C ILE A 334 24.99 -0.12 6.45
N TRP A 335 25.21 0.73 7.45
CA TRP A 335 26.13 1.87 7.33
C TRP A 335 27.60 1.42 7.28
N THR A 336 28.02 0.48 8.11
CA THR A 336 29.42 0.03 8.23
C THR A 336 29.82 -1.02 7.20
N ASP A 337 28.90 -1.94 6.85
CA ASP A 337 29.16 -3.06 5.95
C ASP A 337 28.57 -2.78 4.54
N ARG A 338 29.33 -2.03 3.74
CA ARG A 338 28.93 -1.67 2.35
C ARG A 338 28.83 -2.88 1.43
N THR A 339 29.56 -3.96 1.72
CA THR A 339 29.47 -5.21 0.96
C THR A 339 28.14 -5.90 1.24
N PHE A 340 27.74 -5.99 2.50
CA PHE A 340 26.42 -6.50 2.87
C PHE A 340 25.29 -5.66 2.26
N ALA A 341 25.40 -4.32 2.32
CA ALA A 341 24.41 -3.44 1.71
C ALA A 341 24.26 -3.68 0.19
N ARG A 342 25.37 -3.90 -0.55
CA ARG A 342 25.34 -4.28 -1.97
C ARG A 342 24.67 -5.64 -2.20
N THR A 343 24.93 -6.62 -1.35
CA THR A 343 24.25 -7.93 -1.43
C THR A 343 22.73 -7.79 -1.31
N LEU A 344 22.23 -6.91 -0.42
CA LEU A 344 20.80 -6.64 -0.32
C LEU A 344 20.24 -6.04 -1.62
N VAL A 345 20.97 -5.13 -2.27
CA VAL A 345 20.57 -4.55 -3.58
C VAL A 345 20.53 -5.62 -4.67
N GLU A 346 21.53 -6.48 -4.77
CA GLU A 346 21.56 -7.57 -5.74
C GLU A 346 20.41 -8.57 -5.54
N ASN A 347 20.12 -8.90 -4.29
CA ASN A 347 18.94 -9.70 -3.95
C ASN A 347 17.65 -8.97 -4.31
N GLY A 348 17.59 -7.64 -4.09
CA GLY A 348 16.45 -6.78 -4.45
C GLY A 348 16.17 -6.79 -5.94
N ARG A 349 17.19 -6.71 -6.77
CA ARG A 349 17.04 -6.81 -8.24
C ARG A 349 16.42 -8.14 -8.68
N ARG A 350 16.75 -9.25 -8.02
CA ARG A 350 16.15 -10.58 -8.30
C ARG A 350 14.75 -10.68 -7.73
N GLN A 351 14.53 -10.17 -6.52
CA GLN A 351 13.25 -10.28 -5.82
C GLN A 351 12.15 -9.47 -6.51
N ARG A 352 12.45 -8.25 -6.98
CA ARG A 352 11.47 -7.35 -7.64
C ARG A 352 10.85 -7.94 -8.91
N GLU A 353 11.54 -8.86 -9.60
CA GLU A 353 11.03 -9.51 -10.81
C GLU A 353 9.79 -10.39 -10.56
N LYS A 354 9.53 -10.74 -9.30
CA LYS A 354 8.33 -11.50 -8.91
C LYS A 354 7.06 -10.64 -8.83
N PHE A 355 7.19 -9.32 -8.88
CA PHE A 355 6.12 -8.36 -8.60
C PHE A 355 5.84 -7.49 -9.82
N SER A 356 4.67 -7.68 -10.43
CA SER A 356 4.29 -6.98 -11.66
C SER A 356 2.81 -6.62 -11.64
N TRP A 357 2.50 -5.36 -11.90
CA TRP A 357 1.12 -4.92 -12.10
C TRP A 357 0.46 -5.60 -13.30
N ASP A 358 1.24 -5.95 -14.32
CA ASP A 358 0.74 -6.63 -15.51
C ASP A 358 0.28 -8.05 -15.20
N VAL A 359 1.07 -8.78 -14.40
CA VAL A 359 0.71 -10.12 -13.92
C VAL A 359 -0.48 -10.05 -12.96
N ALA A 360 -0.49 -9.06 -12.06
CA ALA A 360 -1.59 -8.85 -11.13
C ALA A 360 -2.92 -8.58 -11.88
N ALA A 361 -2.91 -7.67 -12.85
CA ALA A 361 -4.11 -7.32 -13.62
C ALA A 361 -4.65 -8.51 -14.42
N GLU A 362 -3.78 -9.31 -15.05
CA GLU A 362 -4.18 -10.51 -15.77
C GLU A 362 -4.78 -11.57 -14.84
N HIS A 363 -4.15 -11.80 -13.69
CA HIS A 363 -4.69 -12.71 -12.68
C HIS A 363 -6.06 -12.26 -12.17
N ILE A 364 -6.22 -10.96 -11.92
CA ILE A 364 -7.51 -10.37 -11.52
C ILE A 364 -8.56 -10.58 -12.62
N TYR A 365 -8.20 -10.36 -13.89
CA TYR A 365 -9.10 -10.58 -15.01
C TYR A 365 -9.57 -12.02 -15.10
N GLU A 366 -8.68 -13.00 -14.98
CA GLU A 366 -9.04 -14.41 -14.99
C GLU A 366 -9.97 -14.79 -13.81
N VAL A 367 -9.76 -14.19 -12.63
CA VAL A 367 -10.69 -14.35 -11.50
C VAL A 367 -12.06 -13.79 -11.82
N LEU A 368 -12.14 -12.59 -12.39
CA LEU A 368 -13.41 -11.96 -12.79
C LEU A 368 -14.15 -12.84 -13.81
N LYS A 369 -13.45 -13.32 -14.83
CA LYS A 369 -14.00 -14.19 -15.89
C LYS A 369 -14.53 -15.52 -15.32
N LYS A 370 -13.76 -16.16 -14.44
CA LYS A 370 -14.16 -17.39 -13.76
C LYS A 370 -15.41 -17.18 -12.88
N THR A 371 -15.48 -16.05 -12.20
CA THR A 371 -16.60 -15.73 -11.30
C THR A 371 -17.90 -15.51 -12.07
N VAL A 372 -17.84 -14.94 -13.28
CA VAL A 372 -19.02 -14.82 -14.19
C VAL A 372 -19.49 -16.17 -14.69
N GLY A 373 -18.55 -17.10 -14.97
CA GLY A 373 -18.88 -18.43 -15.52
C GLY A 373 -19.38 -19.47 -14.50
N THR A 374 -19.36 -19.14 -13.21
CA THR A 374 -19.86 -20.03 -12.15
C THR A 374 -21.38 -19.79 -11.98
N PRO A 375 -22.27 -20.78 -12.24
CA PRO A 375 -23.71 -20.61 -12.00
C PRO A 375 -23.97 -20.35 -10.52
N ASP A 376 -24.92 -19.44 -10.23
CA ASP A 376 -25.43 -19.17 -8.88
C ASP A 376 -25.70 -20.48 -8.14
N GLN A 377 -24.93 -20.76 -7.10
CA GLN A 377 -25.30 -21.78 -6.11
C GLN A 377 -26.30 -21.13 -5.15
N SER A 378 -27.54 -20.97 -5.63
CA SER A 378 -28.71 -20.55 -4.84
C SER A 378 -29.15 -21.63 -3.89
#